data_cb9b83917360d68d4b3c443ed010f418
#
_entry.id   cb9b83917360d68d4b3c443ed010f418
#
_cell.length_a   1.000
_cell.length_b   1.000
_cell.length_c   1.000
_cell.angle_alpha   90.00
_cell.angle_beta   90.00
_cell.angle_gamma   90.00
#
_symmetry.space_group_name_H-M   'P 1'
#
loop_
_entity.id
_entity.type
_entity.pdbx_description
1 polymer ?
#
loop_
_entity_poly.entity_id
_entity_poly.type
_entity_poly.pdbx_seq_one_letter_code
_entity_poly.pdbx_strand_id
1 'polypeptide(L)'
;MCIRDSLLGGAAGRFLTPDELDVEMSFEATREAGVSMGSGVVMVVDDTVDMAAILMRIAAFFRDESCGQCVPCRVGTVRQEEALARLVNERPRGSVEQEYALLDEITASMRDASICGLGQTAADAIESALQKLDIFETGGQR
;
A
#
# COMPACT_ATOMS: atom_id res chain seq x y z
N MET A 1 -5.11 -23.28 -8.12
CA MET A 1 -4.72 -21.87 -8.01
C MET A 1 -5.65 -21.25 -6.96
N CYS A 2 -5.13 -20.88 -5.83
CA CYS A 2 -5.94 -20.22 -4.80
C CYS A 2 -5.75 -18.72 -4.96
N ILE A 3 -6.84 -17.95 -5.04
CA ILE A 3 -6.78 -16.50 -4.93
C ILE A 3 -6.34 -16.21 -3.50
N ARG A 4 -5.25 -15.48 -3.35
CA ARG A 4 -4.74 -15.07 -2.07
C ARG A 4 -5.29 -13.70 -1.68
N ASP A 5 -5.14 -12.72 -2.57
CA ASP A 5 -5.53 -11.34 -2.30
C ASP A 5 -5.92 -10.64 -3.61
N SER A 6 -6.57 -9.50 -3.51
CA SER A 6 -6.89 -8.66 -4.66
C SER A 6 -6.61 -7.20 -4.36
N LEU A 7 -6.01 -6.49 -5.33
CA LEU A 7 -5.85 -5.04 -5.28
C LEU A 7 -6.93 -4.40 -6.13
N LEU A 8 -7.83 -3.66 -5.49
CA LEU A 8 -8.90 -2.92 -6.15
C LEU A 8 -8.53 -1.45 -6.26
N GLY A 9 -8.68 -0.88 -7.46
CA GLY A 9 -8.44 0.54 -7.73
C GLY A 9 -7.06 0.87 -8.30
N GLY A 10 -6.23 -0.13 -8.60
CA GLY A 10 -4.86 0.06 -9.10
C GLY A 10 -3.88 0.47 -7.99
N ALA A 11 -2.75 1.08 -8.35
CA ALA A 11 -1.70 1.46 -7.39
C ALA A 11 -2.18 2.40 -6.26
N ALA A 12 -3.20 3.22 -6.53
CA ALA A 12 -3.85 4.10 -5.56
C ALA A 12 -5.04 3.45 -4.84
N GLY A 13 -5.22 2.13 -5.03
CA GLY A 13 -6.30 1.35 -4.42
C GLY A 13 -5.90 0.72 -3.11
N ARG A 14 -6.69 -0.27 -2.69
CA ARG A 14 -6.43 -1.01 -1.44
C ARG A 14 -6.52 -2.51 -1.67
N PHE A 15 -5.77 -3.26 -0.90
CA PHE A 15 -5.85 -4.72 -0.89
C PHE A 15 -7.11 -5.21 -0.18
N LEU A 16 -7.71 -6.24 -0.75
CA LEU A 16 -8.82 -7.00 -0.20
C LEU A 16 -8.37 -8.44 0.04
N THR A 17 -8.75 -8.99 1.18
CA THR A 17 -8.59 -10.41 1.49
C THR A 17 -9.68 -11.23 0.79
N PRO A 18 -9.55 -12.57 0.68
CA PRO A 18 -10.57 -13.41 0.06
C PRO A 18 -11.98 -13.25 0.67
N ASP A 19 -12.05 -12.98 1.98
CA ASP A 19 -13.32 -12.79 2.69
C ASP A 19 -14.02 -11.45 2.37
N GLU A 20 -13.30 -10.53 1.74
CA GLU A 20 -13.78 -9.21 1.36
C GLU A 20 -14.11 -9.09 -0.14
N LEU A 21 -14.04 -10.18 -0.91
CA LEU A 21 -14.22 -10.14 -2.37
C LEU A 21 -15.66 -9.98 -2.84
N ASP A 22 -16.66 -10.14 -1.97
CA ASP A 22 -18.08 -9.99 -2.30
C ASP A 22 -18.54 -8.51 -2.38
N VAL A 23 -17.59 -7.57 -2.44
CA VAL A 23 -17.91 -6.14 -2.60
C VAL A 23 -18.45 -5.89 -4.00
N GLU A 24 -19.69 -5.34 -4.07
CA GLU A 24 -20.27 -4.90 -5.32
C GLU A 24 -19.42 -3.78 -5.96
N MET A 25 -19.20 -3.87 -7.27
CA MET A 25 -18.42 -2.88 -8.03
C MET A 25 -19.24 -1.61 -8.31
N SER A 26 -19.67 -0.95 -7.24
CA SER A 26 -20.32 0.35 -7.25
C SER A 26 -19.56 1.36 -6.39
N PHE A 27 -19.71 2.66 -6.65
CA PHE A 27 -19.05 3.70 -5.86
C PHE A 27 -19.49 3.70 -4.41
N GLU A 28 -20.77 3.35 -4.16
CA GLU A 28 -21.37 3.28 -2.84
C GLU A 28 -20.79 2.11 -2.05
N ALA A 29 -20.87 0.91 -2.59
CA ALA A 29 -20.42 -0.31 -1.90
C ALA A 29 -18.90 -0.32 -1.66
N THR A 30 -18.10 0.14 -2.63
CA THR A 30 -16.64 0.23 -2.45
C THR A 30 -16.27 1.25 -1.37
N ARG A 31 -17.01 2.37 -1.29
CA ARG A 31 -16.79 3.36 -0.21
C ARG A 31 -17.16 2.81 1.16
N GLU A 32 -18.28 2.07 1.27
CA GLU A 32 -18.70 1.42 2.52
C GLU A 32 -17.68 0.37 2.97
N ALA A 33 -17.06 -0.35 2.02
CA ALA A 33 -15.98 -1.30 2.28
C ALA A 33 -14.62 -0.62 2.58
N GLY A 34 -14.56 0.71 2.60
CA GLY A 34 -13.32 1.45 2.87
C GLY A 34 -12.28 1.36 1.74
N VAL A 35 -12.71 1.02 0.53
CA VAL A 35 -11.85 0.95 -0.66
C VAL A 35 -12.29 1.95 -1.71
N SER A 36 -11.41 2.29 -2.64
CA SER A 36 -11.71 3.17 -3.76
C SER A 36 -11.75 2.37 -5.05
N MET A 37 -12.70 2.64 -5.91
CA MET A 37 -12.68 2.11 -7.28
C MET A 37 -11.46 2.60 -8.07
N GLY A 38 -10.91 3.77 -7.71
CA GLY A 38 -9.73 4.34 -8.35
C GLY A 38 -9.82 4.28 -9.88
N SER A 39 -8.87 3.60 -10.52
CA SER A 39 -8.85 3.39 -11.98
C SER A 39 -9.77 2.27 -12.47
N GLY A 40 -10.54 1.61 -11.60
CA GLY A 40 -11.36 0.45 -11.94
C GLY A 40 -10.58 -0.85 -12.17
N VAL A 41 -9.28 -0.85 -11.95
CA VAL A 41 -8.44 -2.06 -12.09
C VAL A 41 -8.69 -3.00 -10.91
N VAL A 42 -8.88 -4.28 -11.22
CA VAL A 42 -8.86 -5.37 -10.24
C VAL A 42 -7.66 -6.26 -10.57
N MET A 43 -6.70 -6.31 -9.67
CA MET A 43 -5.53 -7.18 -9.78
C MET A 43 -5.70 -8.32 -8.78
N VAL A 44 -5.79 -9.54 -9.28
CA VAL A 44 -5.87 -10.76 -8.46
C VAL A 44 -4.50 -11.37 -8.36
N VAL A 45 -4.08 -11.71 -7.16
CA VAL A 45 -2.79 -12.36 -6.89
C VAL A 45 -3.00 -13.72 -6.24
N ASP A 46 -2.15 -14.68 -6.59
CA ASP A 46 -2.12 -15.99 -5.98
C ASP A 46 -0.97 -16.12 -4.97
N ASP A 47 -0.86 -17.29 -4.37
CA ASP A 47 0.13 -17.60 -3.34
C ASP A 47 1.58 -17.70 -3.87
N THR A 48 1.77 -17.64 -5.19
CA THR A 48 3.12 -17.64 -5.79
C THR A 48 3.72 -16.25 -5.93
N VAL A 49 2.92 -15.20 -5.73
CA VAL A 49 3.34 -13.81 -5.94
C VAL A 49 4.11 -13.29 -4.73
N ASP A 50 5.28 -12.71 -4.98
CA ASP A 50 6.04 -11.97 -3.98
C ASP A 50 5.39 -10.59 -3.73
N MET A 51 4.63 -10.50 -2.63
CA MET A 51 3.93 -9.27 -2.26
C MET A 51 4.89 -8.15 -1.87
N ALA A 52 6.03 -8.47 -1.24
CA ALA A 52 7.03 -7.45 -0.91
C ALA A 52 7.58 -6.78 -2.17
N ALA A 53 7.84 -7.57 -3.22
CA ALA A 53 8.26 -7.03 -4.52
C ALA A 53 7.17 -6.17 -5.17
N ILE A 54 5.88 -6.54 -5.06
CA ILE A 54 4.76 -5.72 -5.55
C ILE A 54 4.71 -4.39 -4.82
N LEU A 55 4.77 -4.39 -3.48
CA LEU A 55 4.74 -3.16 -2.69
C LEU A 55 5.91 -2.23 -3.02
N MET A 56 7.11 -2.78 -3.22
CA MET A 56 8.27 -2.00 -3.66
C MET A 56 8.04 -1.35 -5.03
N ARG A 57 7.42 -2.04 -5.96
CA ARG A 57 7.09 -1.48 -7.29
C ARG A 57 6.04 -0.37 -7.20
N ILE A 58 5.04 -0.52 -6.32
CA ILE A 58 4.02 0.52 -6.07
C ILE A 58 4.69 1.75 -5.45
N ALA A 59 5.56 1.57 -4.45
CA ALA A 59 6.28 2.67 -3.81
C ALA A 59 7.17 3.43 -4.82
N ALA A 60 7.95 2.70 -5.62
CA ALA A 60 8.78 3.27 -6.68
C ALA A 60 7.94 4.04 -7.72
N PHE A 61 6.80 3.50 -8.13
CA PHE A 61 5.87 4.17 -9.04
C PHE A 61 5.45 5.55 -8.50
N PHE A 62 4.98 5.63 -7.25
CA PHE A 62 4.55 6.91 -6.67
C PHE A 62 5.70 7.90 -6.47
N ARG A 63 6.91 7.43 -6.14
CA ARG A 63 8.10 8.26 -6.10
C ARG A 63 8.39 8.88 -7.47
N ASP A 64 8.36 8.07 -8.53
CA ASP A 64 8.71 8.49 -9.89
C ASP A 64 7.64 9.40 -10.51
N GLU A 65 6.36 9.17 -10.18
CA GLU A 65 5.23 9.96 -10.67
C GLU A 65 4.98 11.24 -9.84
N SER A 66 5.67 11.43 -8.73
CA SER A 66 5.56 12.65 -7.93
C SER A 66 6.09 13.86 -8.72
N CYS A 67 5.23 14.85 -8.95
CA CYS A 67 5.65 16.09 -9.63
C CYS A 67 6.62 16.96 -8.80
N GLY A 68 6.86 16.61 -7.53
CA GLY A 68 7.77 17.31 -6.62
C GLY A 68 7.26 18.64 -6.05
N GLN A 69 6.03 19.08 -6.39
CA GLN A 69 5.53 20.40 -6.01
C GLN A 69 5.34 20.55 -4.51
N CYS A 70 4.70 19.59 -3.83
CA CYS A 70 4.45 19.69 -2.40
C CYS A 70 5.38 18.76 -1.59
N VAL A 71 5.82 19.25 -0.44
CA VAL A 71 6.79 18.56 0.42
C VAL A 71 6.25 17.21 0.92
N PRO A 72 5.00 17.09 1.40
CA PRO A 72 4.51 15.81 1.92
C PRO A 72 4.60 14.68 0.90
N CYS A 73 4.16 14.90 -0.33
CA CYS A 73 4.26 13.92 -1.41
C CYS A 73 5.72 13.68 -1.81
N ARG A 74 6.48 14.75 -2.14
CA ARG A 74 7.86 14.62 -2.62
C ARG A 74 8.77 13.88 -1.66
N VAL A 75 8.66 14.18 -0.37
CA VAL A 75 9.48 13.55 0.67
C VAL A 75 8.87 12.23 1.13
N GLY A 76 7.54 12.21 1.29
CA GLY A 76 6.81 11.06 1.82
C GLY A 76 6.97 9.83 0.94
N THR A 77 6.83 9.94 -0.39
CA THR A 77 6.98 8.81 -1.32
C THR A 77 8.38 8.20 -1.26
N VAL A 78 9.42 9.04 -1.17
CA VAL A 78 10.82 8.57 -1.01
C VAL A 78 11.00 7.86 0.33
N ARG A 79 10.51 8.45 1.42
CA ARG A 79 10.64 7.87 2.77
C ARG A 79 9.85 6.58 2.94
N GLN A 80 8.69 6.49 2.31
CA GLN A 80 7.89 5.27 2.25
C GLN A 80 8.63 4.14 1.55
N GLU A 81 9.22 4.40 0.38
CA GLU A 81 10.03 3.41 -0.33
C GLU A 81 11.27 2.99 0.48
N GLU A 82 11.98 3.93 1.10
CA GLU A 82 13.12 3.61 1.96
C GLU A 82 12.74 2.74 3.17
N ALA A 83 11.60 3.01 3.81
CA ALA A 83 11.11 2.23 4.94
C ALA A 83 10.75 0.81 4.50
N LEU A 84 10.02 0.66 3.39
CA LEU A 84 9.72 -0.64 2.81
C LEU A 84 11.00 -1.41 2.42
N ALA A 85 11.97 -0.74 1.80
CA ALA A 85 13.24 -1.37 1.43
C ALA A 85 13.99 -1.91 2.66
N ARG A 86 13.90 -1.23 3.81
CA ARG A 86 14.49 -1.75 5.06
C ARG A 86 13.77 -2.98 5.57
N LEU A 87 12.42 -3.01 5.50
CA LEU A 87 11.63 -4.18 5.88
C LEU A 87 11.95 -5.38 4.97
N VAL A 88 11.96 -5.18 3.66
CA VAL A 88 12.29 -6.23 2.67
C VAL A 88 13.69 -6.79 2.87
N ASN A 89 14.67 -5.96 3.25
CA ASN A 89 16.05 -6.37 3.49
C ASN A 89 16.31 -6.84 4.94
N GLU A 90 15.26 -6.99 5.75
CA GLU A 90 15.36 -7.39 7.17
C GLU A 90 16.30 -6.49 8.00
N ARG A 91 16.29 -5.19 7.71
CA ARG A 91 17.13 -4.17 8.35
C ARG A 91 16.31 -2.98 8.86
N PRO A 92 15.28 -3.21 9.69
CA PRO A 92 14.48 -2.13 10.23
C PRO A 92 15.32 -1.20 11.11
N ARG A 93 14.94 0.06 11.21
CA ARG A 93 15.50 0.99 12.20
C ARG A 93 14.84 0.73 13.54
N GLY A 94 15.51 -0.06 14.38
CA GLY A 94 14.95 -0.51 15.64
C GLY A 94 14.19 -1.82 15.49
N SER A 95 12.86 -1.79 15.44
CA SER A 95 12.02 -2.97 15.25
C SER A 95 11.09 -2.83 14.04
N VAL A 96 10.46 -3.94 13.63
CA VAL A 96 9.44 -3.96 12.55
C VAL A 96 8.26 -3.06 12.92
N GLU A 97 7.82 -3.09 14.18
CA GLU A 97 6.71 -2.27 14.68
C GLU A 97 7.04 -0.77 14.60
N GLN A 98 8.30 -0.41 14.84
CA GLN A 98 8.76 0.98 14.71
C GLN A 98 8.78 1.45 13.25
N GLU A 99 9.13 0.57 12.30
CA GLU A 99 9.02 0.88 10.87
C GLU A 99 7.56 1.02 10.43
N TYR A 100 6.65 0.20 10.97
CA TYR A 100 5.21 0.34 10.70
C TYR A 100 4.67 1.67 11.24
N ALA A 101 5.01 2.02 12.48
CA ALA A 101 4.63 3.31 13.06
C ALA A 101 5.16 4.49 12.23
N LEU A 102 6.40 4.41 11.73
CA LEU A 102 6.96 5.42 10.83
C LEU A 102 6.18 5.50 9.51
N LEU A 103 5.82 4.36 8.93
CA LEU A 103 5.02 4.32 7.70
C LEU A 103 3.62 4.94 7.91
N ASP A 104 2.99 4.72 9.06
CA ASP A 104 1.71 5.33 9.41
C ASP A 104 1.83 6.87 9.54
N GLU A 105 2.89 7.37 10.16
CA GLU A 105 3.14 8.82 10.27
C GLU A 105 3.37 9.46 8.88
N ILE A 106 4.15 8.79 8.00
CA ILE A 106 4.39 9.24 6.62
C ILE A 106 3.06 9.25 5.85
N THR A 107 2.27 8.18 5.96
CA THR A 107 0.96 8.04 5.33
C THR A 107 0.02 9.16 5.75
N ALA A 108 -0.11 9.41 7.05
CA ALA A 108 -0.95 10.49 7.57
C ALA A 108 -0.52 11.86 7.03
N SER A 109 0.79 12.14 7.06
CA SER A 109 1.34 13.39 6.54
C SER A 109 1.07 13.57 5.03
N MET A 110 1.24 12.52 4.23
CA MET A 110 0.96 12.58 2.79
C MET A 110 -0.52 12.77 2.52
N ARG A 111 -1.40 12.02 3.19
CA ARG A 111 -2.85 12.08 3.01
C ARG A 111 -3.41 13.45 3.38
N ASP A 112 -2.99 14.01 4.51
CA ASP A 112 -3.59 15.21 5.06
C ASP A 112 -3.01 16.51 4.46
N ALA A 113 -1.76 16.50 3.99
CA ALA A 113 -1.07 17.72 3.59
C ALA A 113 -0.61 17.74 2.11
N SER A 114 -0.84 16.69 1.33
CA SER A 114 -0.57 16.73 -0.11
C SER A 114 -1.63 17.54 -0.85
N ILE A 115 -1.20 18.30 -1.87
CA ILE A 115 -2.08 19.19 -2.64
C ILE A 115 -3.06 18.41 -3.54
N CYS A 116 -2.66 17.24 -4.05
CA CYS A 116 -3.47 16.50 -5.02
C CYS A 116 -3.61 15.02 -4.65
N GLY A 117 -4.53 14.35 -5.35
CA GLY A 117 -4.87 12.95 -5.12
C GLY A 117 -3.67 11.98 -5.20
N LEU A 118 -2.65 12.28 -6.02
CA LEU A 118 -1.49 11.41 -6.09
C LEU A 118 -0.83 11.22 -4.71
N GLY A 119 -0.47 12.32 -4.05
CA GLY A 119 0.15 12.24 -2.73
C GLY A 119 -0.81 11.76 -1.64
N GLN A 120 -2.11 12.09 -1.76
CA GLN A 120 -3.12 11.69 -0.80
C GLN A 120 -3.40 10.18 -0.80
N THR A 121 -3.19 9.50 -1.93
CA THR A 121 -3.47 8.06 -2.10
C THR A 121 -2.22 7.19 -2.29
N ALA A 122 -1.03 7.79 -2.31
CA ALA A 122 0.23 7.09 -2.59
C ALA A 122 0.54 5.95 -1.59
N ALA A 123 -0.02 6.01 -0.40
CA ALA A 123 0.19 5.01 0.64
C ALA A 123 -0.93 3.97 0.75
N ASP A 124 -2.08 4.16 0.11
CA ASP A 124 -3.29 3.35 0.37
C ASP A 124 -3.08 1.85 0.15
N ALA A 125 -2.45 1.46 -0.95
CA ALA A 125 -2.17 0.06 -1.22
C ALA A 125 -1.18 -0.52 -0.20
N ILE A 126 -0.14 0.23 0.16
CA ILE A 126 0.88 -0.20 1.12
C ILE A 126 0.28 -0.31 2.52
N GLU A 127 -0.44 0.72 2.98
CA GLU A 127 -1.12 0.72 4.27
C GLU A 127 -2.05 -0.49 4.40
N SER A 128 -2.91 -0.73 3.40
CA SER A 128 -3.85 -1.86 3.45
C SER A 128 -3.16 -3.22 3.41
N ALA A 129 -2.06 -3.34 2.67
CA ALA A 129 -1.27 -4.57 2.64
C ALA A 129 -0.62 -4.86 4.00
N LEU A 130 -0.02 -3.86 4.66
CA LEU A 130 0.60 -4.02 5.96
C LEU A 130 -0.41 -4.31 7.07
N GLN A 131 -1.65 -3.80 6.94
CA GLN A 131 -2.73 -4.04 7.91
C GLN A 131 -3.40 -5.41 7.76
N LYS A 132 -3.46 -5.95 6.54
CA LYS A 132 -4.26 -7.14 6.23
C LYS A 132 -3.44 -8.38 5.88
N LEU A 133 -2.22 -8.17 5.42
CA LEU A 133 -1.37 -9.25 4.89
C LEU A 133 -0.10 -9.33 5.74
N ASP A 134 0.15 -10.47 6.37
CA ASP A 134 1.33 -10.72 7.21
C ASP A 134 2.62 -10.83 6.38
N ILE A 135 3.02 -9.73 5.69
CA ILE A 135 4.10 -9.74 4.71
C ILE A 135 5.48 -9.75 5.38
N PHE A 136 5.63 -9.00 6.49
CA PHE A 136 6.91 -8.79 7.18
C PHE A 136 6.90 -9.27 8.62
N GLU A 137 5.92 -10.06 9.06
CA GLU A 137 5.93 -10.61 10.41
C GLU A 137 7.04 -11.64 10.58
N THR A 138 7.80 -11.47 11.64
CA THR A 138 8.89 -12.37 12.01
C THR A 138 8.35 -13.74 12.41
N GLY A 139 8.55 -14.75 11.58
CA GLY A 139 8.43 -16.14 12.00
C GLY A 139 7.56 -17.08 11.18
N GLY A 140 7.04 -16.70 10.06
CA GLY A 140 6.30 -17.58 9.15
C GLY A 140 7.10 -17.90 7.88
N GLN A 141 7.89 -18.98 7.91
CA GLN A 141 8.26 -19.66 6.69
C GLN A 141 6.98 -20.07 5.95
N ARG A 142 6.79 -19.62 4.73
CA ARG A 142 5.92 -20.27 3.76
C ARG A 142 6.74 -20.74 2.59
#